data_27ca71bd7edfb9ee0361a6dbe4cb8f97
#
_entry.id   27ca71bd7edfb9ee0361a6dbe4cb8f97
#
_cell.length_a   1.000
_cell.length_b   1.000
_cell.length_c   1.000
_cell.angle_alpha   90.00
_cell.angle_beta   90.00
_cell.angle_gamma   90.00
#
_symmetry.space_group_name_H-M   'P 1'
#
loop_
_entity.id
_entity.type
_entity.pdbx_description
1 polymer ?
#
loop_
_entity_poly.entity_id
_entity_poly.type
_entity_poly.pdbx_seq_one_letter_code
_entity_poly.pdbx_strand_id
1 'polypeptide(L)'
;MGNMLGVMSTRDALRMAEEKSLDLVEITPNATPPVCKIMDYGKFKYEESIREKKARKSQKVQKVKEIKVHPGTDVNDFDYKLRQIRGFLKEGCKVKLTLQYRGRENAHRELGEDVINRVLESIKDECFVEQAPKTLGRVLGALIGPPRKNTPKPAASATAAPSGVKISVT
;
A
#
# COMPACT_ATOMS: atom_id res chain seq x y z
N MET A 1 -29.83 7.12 20.82
CA MET A 1 -30.14 7.58 19.44
C MET A 1 -30.51 9.04 19.52
N GLY A 2 -29.85 9.94 18.78
CA GLY A 2 -30.18 11.36 18.79
C GLY A 2 -31.40 11.62 17.92
N ASN A 3 -32.34 12.42 18.42
CA ASN A 3 -33.50 12.84 17.64
C ASN A 3 -33.10 13.92 16.63
N MET A 4 -33.58 13.78 15.40
CA MET A 4 -33.41 14.81 14.38
C MET A 4 -34.33 15.97 14.67
N LEU A 5 -33.79 17.19 14.82
CA LEU A 5 -34.53 18.41 15.12
C LEU A 5 -34.95 19.18 13.85
N GLY A 6 -34.43 18.80 12.67
CA GLY A 6 -34.68 19.47 11.41
C GLY A 6 -33.79 20.70 11.18
N VAL A 7 -34.16 21.56 10.24
CA VAL A 7 -33.46 22.81 9.91
C VAL A 7 -34.01 23.93 10.76
N MET A 8 -33.14 24.62 11.51
CA MET A 8 -33.48 25.73 12.38
C MET A 8 -32.44 26.85 12.31
N SER A 9 -32.74 28.00 12.92
CA SER A 9 -31.75 29.07 13.00
C SER A 9 -30.63 28.73 13.96
N THR A 10 -29.41 29.25 13.72
CA THR A 10 -28.25 29.06 14.61
C THR A 10 -28.55 29.55 16.02
N ARG A 11 -29.33 30.62 16.13
CA ARG A 11 -29.72 31.23 17.42
C ARG A 11 -30.62 30.29 18.23
N ASP A 12 -31.56 29.63 17.59
CA ASP A 12 -32.45 28.67 18.27
C ASP A 12 -31.68 27.39 18.66
N ALA A 13 -30.77 26.94 17.81
CA ALA A 13 -29.90 25.78 18.09
C ALA A 13 -28.99 26.03 19.31
N LEU A 14 -28.41 27.22 19.43
CA LEU A 14 -27.60 27.60 20.58
C LEU A 14 -28.43 27.64 21.86
N ARG A 15 -29.63 28.27 21.82
CA ARG A 15 -30.51 28.30 22.97
C ARG A 15 -30.89 26.91 23.47
N MET A 16 -31.19 25.98 22.54
CA MET A 16 -31.51 24.60 22.90
C MET A 16 -30.30 23.86 23.51
N ALA A 17 -29.08 24.19 23.09
CA ALA A 17 -27.89 23.63 23.68
C ALA A 17 -27.64 24.14 25.10
N GLU A 18 -27.84 25.47 25.32
CA GLU A 18 -27.73 26.10 26.65
C GLU A 18 -28.80 25.56 27.62
N GLU A 19 -30.05 25.40 27.20
CA GLU A 19 -31.12 24.82 28.02
C GLU A 19 -30.79 23.41 28.54
N LYS A 20 -30.01 22.66 27.77
CA LYS A 20 -29.55 21.30 28.14
C LYS A 20 -28.14 21.26 28.79
N SER A 21 -27.52 22.41 28.97
CA SER A 21 -26.13 22.51 29.44
C SER A 21 -25.16 21.66 28.60
N LEU A 22 -25.34 21.69 27.30
CA LEU A 22 -24.53 20.97 26.30
C LEU A 22 -23.95 21.95 25.29
N ASP A 23 -23.00 21.49 24.51
CA ASP A 23 -22.36 22.25 23.44
C ASP A 23 -23.03 22.01 22.10
N LEU A 24 -23.05 23.05 21.25
CA LEU A 24 -23.43 22.92 19.85
C LEU A 24 -22.17 22.69 19.03
N VAL A 25 -22.02 21.49 18.51
CA VAL A 25 -20.82 21.07 17.75
C VAL A 25 -21.16 20.97 16.27
N GLU A 26 -20.41 21.68 15.45
CA GLU A 26 -20.50 21.59 13.99
C GLU A 26 -19.71 20.38 13.49
N ILE A 27 -20.41 19.41 12.87
CA ILE A 27 -19.80 18.16 12.40
C ILE A 27 -19.38 18.29 10.93
N THR A 28 -20.23 18.96 10.12
CA THR A 28 -19.95 19.07 8.67
C THR A 28 -20.13 20.52 8.24
N PRO A 29 -19.04 21.34 8.26
CA PRO A 29 -19.10 22.75 7.90
C PRO A 29 -19.37 22.98 6.41
N ASN A 30 -18.96 22.06 5.56
CA ASN A 30 -19.08 22.20 4.09
C ASN A 30 -20.46 21.85 3.53
N ALA A 31 -21.39 21.37 4.36
CA ALA A 31 -22.77 21.12 3.94
C ALA A 31 -23.58 22.42 3.94
N THR A 32 -24.56 22.52 3.02
CA THR A 32 -25.50 23.67 2.94
C THR A 32 -26.92 23.16 3.13
N PRO A 33 -27.55 23.36 4.29
CA PRO A 33 -27.05 24.00 5.52
C PRO A 33 -26.03 23.15 6.30
N PRO A 34 -25.17 23.77 7.16
CA PRO A 34 -24.16 23.03 7.95
C PRO A 34 -24.83 22.09 8.95
N VAL A 35 -24.25 20.92 9.17
CA VAL A 35 -24.79 19.92 10.09
C VAL A 35 -24.16 20.10 11.46
N CYS A 36 -25.02 20.43 12.46
CA CYS A 36 -24.64 20.60 13.85
C CYS A 36 -25.27 19.53 14.73
N LYS A 37 -24.62 19.23 15.85
CA LYS A 37 -25.13 18.29 16.86
C LYS A 37 -24.95 18.87 18.26
N ILE A 38 -25.99 18.76 19.09
CA ILE A 38 -25.95 19.13 20.50
C ILE A 38 -25.40 17.95 21.30
N MET A 39 -24.22 18.12 21.91
CA MET A 39 -23.54 17.09 22.68
C MET A 39 -22.49 17.71 23.61
N ASP A 40 -21.98 16.94 24.54
CA ASP A 40 -20.79 17.29 25.32
C ASP A 40 -19.53 17.16 24.42
N TYR A 41 -18.89 18.28 24.12
CA TYR A 41 -17.70 18.33 23.26
C TYR A 41 -16.50 17.60 23.89
N GLY A 42 -16.36 17.70 25.22
CA GLY A 42 -15.28 17.01 25.93
C GLY A 42 -15.34 15.51 25.77
N LYS A 43 -16.55 14.95 25.95
CA LYS A 43 -16.81 13.53 25.77
C LYS A 43 -16.61 13.08 24.31
N PHE A 44 -17.11 13.86 23.36
CA PHE A 44 -16.94 13.59 21.94
C PHE A 44 -15.46 13.54 21.54
N LYS A 45 -14.66 14.54 21.92
CA LYS A 45 -13.23 14.60 21.66
C LYS A 45 -12.46 13.40 22.28
N TYR A 46 -12.88 12.99 23.45
CA TYR A 46 -12.29 11.81 24.11
C TYR A 46 -12.60 10.53 23.32
N GLU A 47 -13.87 10.31 22.96
CA GLU A 47 -14.28 9.15 22.18
C GLU A 47 -13.62 9.11 20.80
N GLU A 48 -13.48 10.26 20.13
CA GLU A 48 -12.77 10.40 18.86
C GLU A 48 -11.29 10.01 19.02
N SER A 49 -10.60 10.53 20.04
CA SER A 49 -9.21 10.17 20.35
C SER A 49 -9.04 8.65 20.58
N ILE A 50 -9.98 8.01 21.30
CA ILE A 50 -9.96 6.56 21.47
C ILE A 50 -10.17 5.82 20.14
N ARG A 51 -11.11 6.31 19.31
CA ARG A 51 -11.38 5.73 17.99
C ARG A 51 -10.16 5.82 17.10
N GLU A 52 -9.51 6.97 17.04
CA GLU A 52 -8.27 7.16 16.28
C GLU A 52 -7.13 6.25 16.78
N LYS A 53 -6.95 6.18 18.10
CA LYS A 53 -5.94 5.29 18.70
C LYS A 53 -6.21 3.82 18.36
N LYS A 54 -7.47 3.39 18.40
CA LYS A 54 -7.86 2.02 17.98
C LYS A 54 -7.63 1.80 16.49
N ALA A 55 -8.04 2.75 15.64
CA ALA A 55 -7.81 2.69 14.19
C ALA A 55 -6.32 2.61 13.87
N ARG A 56 -5.49 3.46 14.49
CA ARG A 56 -4.02 3.45 14.32
C ARG A 56 -3.38 2.14 14.77
N LYS A 57 -3.86 1.55 15.88
CA LYS A 57 -3.38 0.22 16.35
C LYS A 57 -3.77 -0.92 15.42
N SER A 58 -4.93 -0.84 14.78
CA SER A 58 -5.41 -1.86 13.84
C SER A 58 -4.77 -1.75 12.45
N GLN A 59 -4.19 -0.60 12.10
CA GLN A 59 -3.44 -0.43 10.85
C GLN A 59 -2.15 -1.25 10.91
N LYS A 60 -2.09 -2.32 10.11
CA LYS A 60 -0.83 -3.04 9.85
C LYS A 60 0.10 -2.14 9.05
N VAL A 61 1.08 -1.55 9.71
CA VAL A 61 2.17 -0.85 9.03
C VAL A 61 2.99 -1.89 8.27
N GLN A 62 2.92 -1.88 6.95
CA GLN A 62 3.76 -2.75 6.12
C GLN A 62 5.20 -2.26 6.18
N LYS A 63 6.05 -3.02 6.85
CA LYS A 63 7.50 -2.76 6.91
C LYS A 63 8.14 -3.21 5.60
N VAL A 64 9.05 -2.40 5.07
CA VAL A 64 9.89 -2.77 3.92
C VAL A 64 11.26 -3.19 4.44
N LYS A 65 11.71 -4.38 4.05
CA LYS A 65 13.05 -4.91 4.36
C LYS A 65 13.87 -4.93 3.09
N GLU A 66 15.12 -4.46 3.15
CA GLU A 66 16.04 -4.48 2.02
C GLU A 66 16.97 -5.68 2.12
N ILE A 67 17.11 -6.41 1.01
CA ILE A 67 18.09 -7.49 0.86
C ILE A 67 18.98 -7.15 -0.32
N LYS A 68 20.27 -7.06 -0.06
CA LYS A 68 21.30 -6.79 -1.07
C LYS A 68 21.85 -8.12 -1.62
N VAL A 69 21.90 -8.20 -2.95
CA VAL A 69 22.42 -9.35 -3.70
C VAL A 69 23.55 -8.86 -4.58
N HIS A 70 24.48 -9.73 -4.92
CA HIS A 70 25.58 -9.44 -5.84
C HIS A 70 25.56 -10.41 -7.02
N PRO A 71 26.07 -10.02 -8.21
CA PRO A 71 26.11 -10.91 -9.38
C PRO A 71 26.92 -12.20 -9.15
N GLY A 72 27.99 -12.13 -8.33
CA GLY A 72 28.83 -13.26 -7.95
C GLY A 72 28.41 -13.93 -6.64
N THR A 73 27.12 -13.94 -6.29
CA THR A 73 26.63 -14.58 -5.05
C THR A 73 26.82 -16.10 -5.13
N ASP A 74 27.50 -16.69 -4.14
CA ASP A 74 27.66 -18.13 -4.01
C ASP A 74 26.32 -18.83 -3.71
N VAL A 75 26.24 -20.13 -4.02
CA VAL A 75 25.03 -20.94 -3.86
C VAL A 75 24.55 -20.95 -2.41
N ASN A 76 25.45 -21.07 -1.46
CA ASN A 76 25.12 -21.06 -0.03
C ASN A 76 24.56 -19.72 0.44
N ASP A 77 25.15 -18.58 -0.01
CA ASP A 77 24.67 -17.25 0.32
C ASP A 77 23.31 -16.97 -0.37
N PHE A 78 23.13 -17.47 -1.59
CA PHE A 78 21.86 -17.39 -2.30
C PHE A 78 20.74 -18.12 -1.53
N ASP A 79 20.96 -19.33 -1.08
CA ASP A 79 20.00 -20.10 -0.30
C ASP A 79 19.71 -19.47 1.07
N TYR A 80 20.72 -18.88 1.70
CA TYR A 80 20.53 -18.11 2.94
C TYR A 80 19.62 -16.89 2.71
N LYS A 81 19.88 -16.12 1.66
CA LYS A 81 19.05 -14.96 1.29
C LYS A 81 17.64 -15.35 0.92
N LEU A 82 17.44 -16.46 0.21
CA LEU A 82 16.10 -16.99 -0.07
C LEU A 82 15.35 -17.33 1.22
N ARG A 83 15.99 -17.95 2.20
CA ARG A 83 15.39 -18.23 3.51
C ARG A 83 15.01 -16.95 4.25
N GLN A 84 15.85 -15.91 4.21
CA GLN A 84 15.53 -14.61 4.79
C GLN A 84 14.33 -13.95 4.10
N ILE A 85 14.27 -13.96 2.77
CA ILE A 85 13.14 -13.42 2.00
C ILE A 85 11.85 -14.11 2.41
N ARG A 86 11.83 -15.44 2.44
CA ARG A 86 10.67 -16.22 2.87
C ARG A 86 10.24 -15.89 4.31
N GLY A 87 11.19 -15.70 5.21
CA GLY A 87 10.93 -15.26 6.59
C GLY A 87 10.19 -13.92 6.64
N PHE A 88 10.71 -12.91 5.94
CA PHE A 88 10.10 -11.57 5.89
C PHE A 88 8.73 -11.54 5.22
N LEU A 89 8.53 -12.34 4.17
CA LEU A 89 7.22 -12.46 3.51
C LEU A 89 6.18 -13.12 4.44
N LYS A 90 6.58 -14.15 5.23
CA LYS A 90 5.72 -14.77 6.24
C LYS A 90 5.34 -13.80 7.37
N GLU A 91 6.23 -12.89 7.77
CA GLU A 91 5.96 -11.81 8.71
C GLU A 91 5.02 -10.73 8.13
N GLY A 92 4.72 -10.78 6.84
CA GLY A 92 3.90 -9.79 6.14
C GLY A 92 4.65 -8.52 5.75
N CYS A 93 5.99 -8.55 5.78
CA CYS A 93 6.83 -7.45 5.32
C CYS A 93 6.97 -7.45 3.80
N LYS A 94 7.17 -6.27 3.21
CA LYS A 94 7.63 -6.15 1.82
C LYS A 94 9.14 -6.29 1.79
N VAL A 95 9.66 -6.89 0.73
CA VAL A 95 11.11 -7.06 0.54
C VAL A 95 11.54 -6.32 -0.73
N LYS A 96 12.49 -5.39 -0.55
CA LYS A 96 13.17 -4.72 -1.65
C LYS A 96 14.45 -5.48 -1.94
N LEU A 97 14.51 -6.10 -3.11
CA LEU A 97 15.74 -6.70 -3.63
C LEU A 97 16.57 -5.59 -4.27
N THR A 98 17.82 -5.46 -3.88
CA THR A 98 18.75 -4.47 -4.41
C THR A 98 20.02 -5.18 -4.83
N LEU A 99 20.36 -5.12 -6.11
CA LEU A 99 21.61 -5.60 -6.66
C LEU A 99 22.44 -4.41 -7.13
N GLN A 100 23.64 -4.27 -6.59
CA GLN A 100 24.55 -3.18 -6.95
C GLN A 100 25.72 -3.73 -7.77
N TYR A 101 25.87 -3.23 -8.99
CA TYR A 101 27.00 -3.55 -9.86
C TYR A 101 28.24 -2.79 -9.43
N ARG A 102 29.37 -3.50 -9.27
CA ARG A 102 30.67 -2.94 -8.90
C ARG A 102 31.62 -2.93 -10.09
N GLY A 103 32.27 -1.80 -10.35
CA GLY A 103 33.35 -1.70 -11.32
C GLY A 103 32.99 -2.30 -12.68
N ARG A 104 33.69 -3.38 -13.05
CA ARG A 104 33.55 -4.07 -14.35
C ARG A 104 32.23 -4.81 -14.52
N GLU A 105 31.53 -5.14 -13.45
CA GLU A 105 30.24 -5.86 -13.49
C GLU A 105 29.15 -5.04 -14.21
N ASN A 106 29.30 -3.72 -14.25
CA ASN A 106 28.37 -2.86 -14.96
C ASN A 106 28.34 -3.09 -16.50
N ALA A 107 29.38 -3.71 -17.04
CA ALA A 107 29.43 -4.15 -18.43
C ALA A 107 28.63 -5.44 -18.70
N HIS A 108 28.42 -6.25 -17.66
CA HIS A 108 27.71 -7.54 -17.71
C HIS A 108 26.44 -7.52 -16.87
N ARG A 109 25.52 -6.62 -17.21
CA ARG A 109 24.24 -6.45 -16.48
C ARG A 109 23.35 -7.68 -16.52
N GLU A 110 23.45 -8.45 -17.57
CA GLU A 110 22.72 -9.70 -17.78
C GLU A 110 22.88 -10.67 -16.61
N LEU A 111 24.10 -10.82 -16.08
CA LEU A 111 24.39 -11.69 -14.94
C LEU A 111 23.60 -11.28 -13.68
N GLY A 112 23.40 -9.97 -13.48
CA GLY A 112 22.63 -9.48 -12.34
C GLY A 112 21.13 -9.68 -12.52
N GLU A 113 20.62 -9.51 -13.74
CA GLU A 113 19.24 -9.77 -14.10
C GLU A 113 18.90 -11.26 -13.92
N ASP A 114 19.79 -12.15 -14.34
CA ASP A 114 19.64 -13.61 -14.17
C ASP A 114 19.54 -14.00 -12.70
N VAL A 115 20.39 -13.42 -11.84
CA VAL A 115 20.34 -13.69 -10.39
C VAL A 115 19.02 -13.23 -9.78
N ILE A 116 18.54 -12.03 -10.11
CA ILE A 116 17.24 -11.55 -9.60
C ILE A 116 16.10 -12.38 -10.15
N ASN A 117 16.09 -12.71 -11.43
CA ASN A 117 15.06 -13.57 -12.03
C ASN A 117 15.03 -14.94 -11.38
N ARG A 118 16.19 -15.55 -11.11
CA ARG A 118 16.31 -16.82 -10.39
C ARG A 118 15.75 -16.72 -8.97
N VAL A 119 15.97 -15.60 -8.25
CA VAL A 119 15.34 -15.36 -6.94
C VAL A 119 13.83 -15.31 -7.10
N LEU A 120 13.31 -14.52 -8.05
CA LEU A 120 11.87 -14.36 -8.26
C LEU A 120 11.19 -15.68 -8.66
N GLU A 121 11.82 -16.48 -9.48
CA GLU A 121 11.33 -17.82 -9.85
C GLU A 121 11.25 -18.76 -8.65
N SER A 122 12.28 -18.74 -7.80
CA SER A 122 12.36 -19.60 -6.59
C SER A 122 11.28 -19.28 -5.54
N ILE A 123 10.68 -18.08 -5.59
CA ILE A 123 9.68 -17.61 -4.62
C ILE A 123 8.34 -17.24 -5.27
N LYS A 124 8.16 -17.54 -6.55
CA LYS A 124 6.99 -17.14 -7.37
C LYS A 124 5.65 -17.52 -6.74
N ASP A 125 5.57 -18.67 -6.09
CA ASP A 125 4.36 -19.18 -5.46
C ASP A 125 4.09 -18.55 -4.07
N GLU A 126 5.12 -17.97 -3.46
CA GLU A 126 5.07 -17.43 -2.10
C GLU A 126 5.01 -15.89 -2.05
N CYS A 127 5.09 -15.21 -3.20
CA CYS A 127 5.16 -13.76 -3.24
C CYS A 127 4.32 -13.15 -4.37
N PHE A 128 4.07 -11.85 -4.23
CA PHE A 128 3.53 -11.01 -5.30
C PHE A 128 4.58 -9.96 -5.69
N VAL A 129 4.94 -9.90 -6.97
CA VAL A 129 5.86 -8.89 -7.50
C VAL A 129 5.11 -7.57 -7.66
N GLU A 130 5.41 -6.59 -6.82
CA GLU A 130 4.82 -5.24 -6.90
C GLU A 130 5.52 -4.39 -7.97
N GLN A 131 6.85 -4.48 -8.03
CA GLN A 131 7.66 -3.83 -9.04
C GLN A 131 8.60 -4.85 -9.67
N ALA A 132 8.48 -4.99 -10.99
CA ALA A 132 9.41 -5.80 -11.77
C ALA A 132 10.86 -5.27 -11.65
N PRO A 133 11.87 -6.12 -11.89
CA PRO A 133 13.25 -5.70 -11.89
C PRO A 133 13.46 -4.49 -12.80
N LYS A 134 14.00 -3.40 -12.25
CA LYS A 134 14.28 -2.17 -12.99
C LYS A 134 15.68 -1.69 -12.65
N THR A 135 16.47 -1.44 -13.70
CA THR A 135 17.82 -0.89 -13.56
C THR A 135 17.77 0.62 -13.45
N LEU A 136 18.35 1.17 -12.40
CA LEU A 136 18.55 2.60 -12.15
C LEU A 136 20.06 2.88 -11.99
N GLY A 137 20.70 3.30 -13.07
CA GLY A 137 22.15 3.54 -13.08
C GLY A 137 22.95 2.25 -12.81
N ARG A 138 23.58 2.13 -11.63
CA ARG A 138 24.37 0.96 -11.21
C ARG A 138 23.62 0.04 -10.25
N VAL A 139 22.33 0.25 -10.09
CA VAL A 139 21.52 -0.54 -9.16
C VAL A 139 20.36 -1.17 -9.91
N LEU A 140 20.19 -2.46 -9.75
CA LEU A 140 19.03 -3.20 -10.20
C LEU A 140 18.14 -3.48 -8.98
N GLY A 141 16.89 -3.03 -9.02
CA GLY A 141 15.96 -3.15 -7.91
C GLY A 141 14.66 -3.84 -8.30
N ALA A 142 14.11 -4.66 -7.40
CA ALA A 142 12.79 -5.22 -7.50
C ALA A 142 12.07 -5.11 -6.15
N LEU A 143 10.74 -4.95 -6.15
CA LEU A 143 9.94 -4.91 -4.93
C LEU A 143 8.96 -6.07 -4.94
N ILE A 144 9.02 -6.88 -3.90
CA ILE A 144 8.14 -8.02 -3.69
C ILE A 144 7.37 -7.87 -2.39
N GLY A 145 6.13 -8.29 -2.41
CA GLY A 145 5.24 -8.28 -1.26
C GLY A 145 4.74 -9.67 -0.89
N PRO A 146 4.15 -9.82 0.31
CA PRO A 146 3.51 -11.06 0.70
C PRO A 146 2.34 -11.40 -0.23
N PRO A 147 1.97 -12.68 -0.37
CA PRO A 147 0.87 -13.10 -1.23
C PRO A 147 -0.42 -12.42 -0.81
N ARG A 148 -1.09 -11.75 -1.74
CA ARG A 148 -2.42 -11.17 -1.51
C ARG A 148 -3.43 -12.29 -1.45
N LYS A 149 -4.18 -12.41 -0.37
CA LYS A 149 -5.18 -13.47 -0.16
C LYS A 149 -6.32 -13.49 -1.20
N ASN A 150 -6.46 -12.46 -2.06
CA ASN A 150 -7.54 -12.35 -3.05
C ASN A 150 -7.15 -11.45 -4.23
N THR A 151 -6.20 -11.88 -5.08
CA THR A 151 -6.11 -11.29 -6.43
C THR A 151 -5.98 -12.41 -7.45
N PRO A 152 -6.80 -12.43 -8.51
CA PRO A 152 -6.59 -13.34 -9.63
C PRO A 152 -5.21 -13.06 -10.23
N LYS A 153 -4.49 -14.15 -10.53
CA LYS A 153 -3.20 -14.18 -11.23
C LYS A 153 -3.25 -13.19 -12.42
N PRO A 154 -2.32 -12.21 -12.52
CA PRO A 154 -2.28 -11.39 -13.72
C PRO A 154 -2.00 -12.31 -14.90
N ALA A 155 -2.95 -12.34 -15.85
CA ALA A 155 -2.76 -13.00 -17.12
C ALA A 155 -1.54 -12.41 -17.80
N ALA A 156 -0.66 -13.27 -18.28
CA ALA A 156 0.50 -12.90 -19.08
C ALA A 156 0.04 -11.92 -20.17
N SER A 157 0.73 -10.79 -20.29
CA SER A 157 0.50 -9.80 -21.33
C SER A 157 0.56 -10.50 -22.70
N ALA A 158 -0.60 -10.75 -23.27
CA ALA A 158 -0.70 -11.18 -24.66
C ALA A 158 -0.20 -10.02 -25.54
N THR A 159 0.84 -10.28 -26.27
CA THR A 159 1.38 -9.45 -27.35
C THR A 159 0.22 -9.05 -28.26
N ALA A 160 -0.09 -7.77 -28.33
CA ALA A 160 -1.06 -7.24 -29.27
C ALA A 160 -0.51 -7.38 -30.68
N ALA A 161 -1.13 -8.24 -31.47
CA ALA A 161 -0.94 -8.30 -32.90
C ALA A 161 -1.57 -7.04 -33.56
N PRO A 162 -0.98 -6.49 -34.63
CA PRO A 162 -1.54 -5.32 -35.29
C PRO A 162 -2.80 -5.71 -36.06
N SER A 163 -3.90 -5.03 -35.73
CA SER A 163 -5.16 -5.15 -36.46
C SER A 163 -5.05 -4.55 -37.86
N GLY A 164 -5.11 -5.41 -38.84
CA GLY A 164 -5.19 -5.01 -40.26
C GLY A 164 -6.51 -4.29 -40.53
N VAL A 165 -6.39 -3.13 -41.19
CA VAL A 165 -7.49 -2.31 -41.71
C VAL A 165 -8.09 -3.04 -42.91
N LYS A 166 -9.38 -3.38 -42.88
CA LYS A 166 -10.17 -3.77 -44.05
C LYS A 166 -10.81 -2.55 -44.67
N ILE A 167 -10.30 -2.16 -45.83
CA ILE A 167 -10.95 -1.18 -46.71
C ILE A 167 -11.92 -1.94 -47.58
N SER A 168 -13.21 -1.62 -47.53
CA SER A 168 -14.19 -2.01 -48.55
C SER A 168 -14.62 -0.76 -49.33
N VAL A 169 -14.37 -0.83 -50.63
CA VAL A 169 -14.85 0.09 -51.65
C VAL A 169 -16.17 -0.44 -52.17
N THR A 170 -17.18 0.42 -52.21
CA THR A 170 -18.21 0.44 -53.26
C THR A 170 -18.76 1.84 -53.36
#